data_6063694b68662a163b55a47361ce4ea8
#
_entry.id   6063694b68662a163b55a47361ce4ea8
#
_cell.length_a   1.000
_cell.length_b   1.000
_cell.length_c   1.000
_cell.angle_alpha   90.00
_cell.angle_beta   90.00
_cell.angle_gamma   90.00
#
_symmetry.space_group_name_H-M   'P 1'
#
loop_
_entity.id
_entity.type
_entity.pdbx_description
1 polymer ?
#
loop_
_entity_poly.entity_id
_entity_poly.type
_entity_poly.pdbx_seq_one_letter_code
_entity_poly.pdbx_strand_id
1 'polypeptide(L)'
;MRLASKWKSICEAEKNTLQKCILCKHQLSSQQWGPLLESFIKEKFNIGPAVDSVSGDGCSPKGLNIEIKVSLGDKGGQLNFVQLRPDHTIDYYLFLGYNLFEGDLGQIHWLLCPPNELYTLLSTYGGYAHGTISKLGDITMENIYGRGCEYALRPNPALKDTRKGKKLWDIMCEKFSVTEDDITRRI
;
A
#
# COMPACT_ATOMS: atom_id res chain seq x y z
N MET A 1 17.60 0.98 23.47
CA MET A 1 18.18 1.48 22.22
C MET A 1 18.96 0.44 21.39
N ARG A 2 19.81 -0.42 21.98
CA ARG A 2 20.62 -1.42 21.21
C ARG A 2 19.82 -2.55 20.52
N LEU A 3 18.70 -3.00 21.08
CA LEU A 3 17.88 -4.09 20.49
C LEU A 3 17.15 -3.65 19.22
N ALA A 4 16.57 -2.45 19.21
CA ALA A 4 15.86 -1.93 18.04
C ALA A 4 16.77 -1.73 16.83
N SER A 5 18.04 -1.29 17.04
CA SER A 5 19.01 -1.14 15.96
C SER A 5 19.45 -2.49 15.38
N LYS A 6 19.59 -3.52 16.23
CA LYS A 6 19.95 -4.88 15.78
C LYS A 6 18.83 -5.49 14.91
N TRP A 7 17.58 -5.37 15.34
CA TRP A 7 16.44 -5.87 14.56
C TRP A 7 16.26 -5.12 13.26
N LYS A 8 16.47 -3.81 13.26
CA LYS A 8 16.44 -3.02 12.02
C LYS A 8 17.49 -3.54 11.03
N SER A 9 18.73 -3.77 11.45
CA SER A 9 19.78 -4.32 10.58
C SER A 9 19.42 -5.71 10.03
N ILE A 10 18.79 -6.58 10.83
CA ILE A 10 18.33 -7.90 10.37
C ILE A 10 17.22 -7.73 9.33
N CYS A 11 16.25 -6.87 9.59
CA CYS A 11 15.17 -6.60 8.63
C CYS A 11 15.71 -5.97 7.33
N GLU A 12 16.72 -5.11 7.40
CA GLU A 12 17.37 -4.51 6.23
C GLU A 12 18.09 -5.57 5.38
N ALA A 13 18.77 -6.52 6.01
CA ALA A 13 19.53 -7.57 5.33
C ALA A 13 18.66 -8.62 4.64
N GLU A 14 17.40 -8.81 5.08
CA GLU A 14 16.50 -9.82 4.50
C GLU A 14 16.07 -9.44 3.07
N LYS A 15 16.28 -10.34 2.13
CA LYS A 15 15.96 -10.15 0.70
C LYS A 15 14.64 -10.83 0.28
N ASN A 16 14.16 -11.80 1.03
CA ASN A 16 12.88 -12.43 0.79
C ASN A 16 11.74 -11.54 1.29
N THR A 17 10.80 -11.18 0.42
CA THR A 17 9.71 -10.25 0.73
C THR A 17 8.85 -10.72 1.90
N LEU A 18 8.46 -12.01 1.93
CA LEU A 18 7.63 -12.56 3.01
C LEU A 18 8.38 -12.50 4.35
N GLN A 19 9.61 -12.98 4.40
CA GLN A 19 10.42 -12.97 5.62
C GLN A 19 10.69 -11.53 6.11
N LYS A 20 10.94 -10.61 5.19
CA LYS A 20 11.08 -9.19 5.52
C LYS A 20 9.80 -8.63 6.14
N CYS A 21 8.63 -8.91 5.58
CA CYS A 21 7.34 -8.49 6.16
C CYS A 21 7.11 -9.09 7.56
N ILE A 22 7.42 -10.37 7.76
CA ILE A 22 7.32 -11.04 9.06
C ILE A 22 8.20 -10.33 10.10
N LEU A 23 9.48 -10.14 9.79
CA LEU A 23 10.42 -9.47 10.69
C LEU A 23 9.98 -8.03 11.01
N CYS A 24 9.60 -7.27 9.99
CA CYS A 24 9.10 -5.91 10.15
C CYS A 24 7.86 -5.87 11.06
N LYS A 25 6.88 -6.73 10.79
CA LYS A 25 5.62 -6.78 11.55
C LYS A 25 5.84 -7.05 13.03
N HIS A 26 6.74 -7.98 13.35
CA HIS A 26 6.91 -8.47 14.72
C HIS A 26 7.99 -7.74 15.52
N GLN A 27 8.90 -7.03 14.87
CA GLN A 27 10.09 -6.46 15.51
C GLN A 27 10.19 -4.94 15.43
N LEU A 28 9.42 -4.31 14.55
CA LEU A 28 9.50 -2.87 14.30
C LEU A 28 8.14 -2.19 14.48
N SER A 29 8.15 -0.92 14.84
CA SER A 29 6.97 -0.06 14.79
C SER A 29 6.62 0.34 13.35
N SER A 30 5.39 0.78 13.13
CA SER A 30 4.95 1.25 11.80
C SER A 30 5.78 2.41 11.26
N GLN A 31 6.24 3.29 12.13
CA GLN A 31 7.11 4.40 11.76
C GLN A 31 8.51 3.94 11.30
N GLN A 32 8.93 2.75 11.70
CA GLN A 32 10.22 2.18 11.32
C GLN A 32 10.13 1.29 10.09
N TRP A 33 9.13 0.40 10.03
CA TRP A 33 9.04 -0.54 8.91
C TRP A 33 8.49 0.09 7.62
N GLY A 34 7.66 1.13 7.68
CA GLY A 34 7.11 1.80 6.50
C GLY A 34 8.21 2.25 5.53
N PRO A 35 9.09 3.17 5.93
CA PRO A 35 10.20 3.63 5.09
C PRO A 35 11.17 2.52 4.67
N LEU A 36 11.37 1.50 5.54
CA LEU A 36 12.25 0.37 5.23
C LEU A 36 11.68 -0.49 4.10
N LEU A 37 10.39 -0.81 4.15
CA LEU A 37 9.73 -1.60 3.11
C LEU A 37 9.59 -0.82 1.80
N GLU A 38 9.31 0.47 1.86
CA GLU A 38 9.31 1.33 0.67
C GLU A 38 10.68 1.33 -0.02
N SER A 39 11.76 1.52 0.74
CA SER A 39 13.13 1.46 0.21
C SER A 39 13.47 0.09 -0.39
N PHE A 40 13.05 -0.99 0.27
CA PHE A 40 13.22 -2.35 -0.25
C PHE A 40 12.46 -2.58 -1.57
N ILE A 41 11.24 -2.07 -1.69
CA ILE A 41 10.44 -2.17 -2.92
C ILE A 41 11.12 -1.39 -4.05
N LYS A 42 11.60 -0.18 -3.77
CA LYS A 42 12.34 0.62 -4.74
C LYS A 42 13.58 -0.10 -5.25
N GLU A 43 14.40 -0.66 -4.35
CA GLU A 43 15.58 -1.45 -4.71
C GLU A 43 15.19 -2.68 -5.54
N LYS A 44 14.16 -3.42 -5.10
CA LYS A 44 13.73 -4.67 -5.74
C LYS A 44 13.27 -4.48 -7.19
N PHE A 45 12.57 -3.39 -7.48
CA PHE A 45 11.99 -3.12 -8.81
C PHE A 45 12.73 -2.01 -9.57
N ASN A 46 13.93 -1.61 -9.11
CA ASN A 46 14.74 -0.54 -9.70
C ASN A 46 13.96 0.78 -9.87
N ILE A 47 13.12 1.12 -8.90
CA ILE A 47 12.39 2.39 -8.88
C ILE A 47 13.35 3.47 -8.37
N GLY A 48 13.67 4.42 -9.23
CA GLY A 48 14.50 5.58 -8.93
C GLY A 48 13.77 6.65 -8.11
N PRO A 49 14.42 7.78 -7.83
CA PRO A 49 13.80 8.89 -7.13
C PRO A 49 12.60 9.46 -7.90
N ALA A 50 11.65 10.04 -7.18
CA ALA A 50 10.53 10.78 -7.79
C ALA A 50 11.04 11.98 -8.59
N VAL A 51 10.32 12.33 -9.65
CA VAL A 51 10.67 13.49 -10.51
C VAL A 51 10.42 14.80 -9.75
N ASP A 52 9.33 14.85 -8.99
CA ASP A 52 8.95 15.99 -8.16
C ASP A 52 8.09 15.54 -6.94
N SER A 53 7.59 16.49 -6.17
CA SER A 53 6.81 16.21 -4.93
C SER A 53 5.40 15.68 -5.17
N VAL A 54 4.90 15.69 -6.40
CA VAL A 54 3.56 15.21 -6.75
C VAL A 54 3.60 13.98 -7.68
N SER A 55 4.79 13.48 -8.01
CA SER A 55 5.02 12.31 -8.87
C SER A 55 5.14 10.99 -8.09
N GLY A 56 4.57 10.91 -6.89
CA GLY A 56 4.60 9.73 -6.05
C GLY A 56 5.93 9.50 -5.35
N ASP A 57 6.21 8.24 -5.03
CA ASP A 57 7.39 7.84 -4.28
C ASP A 57 8.62 7.62 -5.18
N GLY A 58 8.43 7.39 -6.48
CA GLY A 58 9.54 7.19 -7.39
C GLY A 58 9.17 7.01 -8.85
N CYS A 59 10.21 7.00 -9.69
CA CYS A 59 10.10 6.80 -11.13
C CYS A 59 10.62 5.42 -11.52
N SER A 60 9.82 4.65 -12.24
CA SER A 60 10.20 3.30 -12.69
C SER A 60 11.22 3.35 -13.85
N PRO A 61 11.86 2.21 -14.21
CA PRO A 61 12.76 2.14 -15.37
C PRO A 61 12.11 2.54 -16.70
N LYS A 62 10.78 2.47 -16.79
CA LYS A 62 10.02 2.91 -17.98
C LYS A 62 9.57 4.37 -17.93
N GLY A 63 9.98 5.12 -16.91
CA GLY A 63 9.60 6.52 -16.75
C GLY A 63 8.21 6.74 -16.16
N LEU A 64 7.61 5.72 -15.51
CA LEU A 64 6.28 5.81 -14.90
C LEU A 64 6.39 6.27 -13.44
N ASN A 65 5.48 7.15 -13.02
CA ASN A 65 5.36 7.64 -11.65
C ASN A 65 4.66 6.59 -10.76
N ILE A 66 5.36 6.10 -9.76
CA ILE A 66 4.89 5.02 -8.88
C ILE A 66 4.67 5.55 -7.47
N GLU A 67 3.48 5.34 -6.95
CA GLU A 67 3.16 5.54 -5.53
C GLU A 67 3.16 4.19 -4.83
N ILE A 68 3.98 4.02 -3.79
CA ILE A 68 4.12 2.77 -3.05
C ILE A 68 3.32 2.84 -1.76
N LYS A 69 2.48 1.85 -1.52
CA LYS A 69 1.71 1.75 -0.28
C LYS A 69 1.89 0.38 0.36
N VAL A 70 2.36 0.38 1.59
CA VAL A 70 2.58 -0.85 2.35
C VAL A 70 1.64 -0.93 3.53
N SER A 71 1.06 -2.10 3.76
CA SER A 71 0.28 -2.38 4.96
C SER A 71 0.56 -3.78 5.49
N LEU A 72 1.01 -3.84 6.73
CA LEU A 72 1.17 -5.08 7.47
C LEU A 72 -0.06 -5.25 8.38
N GLY A 73 -0.95 -6.15 8.01
CA GLY A 73 -2.25 -6.38 8.65
C GLY A 73 -2.18 -6.48 10.18
N ASP A 74 -3.21 -6.02 10.84
CA ASP A 74 -3.37 -6.15 12.29
C ASP A 74 -3.84 -7.56 12.70
N LYS A 75 -4.10 -7.76 13.98
CA LYS A 75 -4.61 -9.04 14.52
C LYS A 75 -6.00 -9.40 13.98
N GLY A 76 -6.77 -8.42 13.53
CA GLY A 76 -8.08 -8.60 12.91
C GLY A 76 -8.01 -8.77 11.38
N GLY A 77 -6.82 -8.87 10.80
CA GLY A 77 -6.59 -9.03 9.37
C GLY A 77 -6.77 -7.75 8.55
N GLN A 78 -7.07 -6.61 9.19
CA GLN A 78 -7.27 -5.36 8.47
C GLN A 78 -5.97 -4.81 7.92
N LEU A 79 -5.95 -4.55 6.62
CA LEU A 79 -4.94 -3.72 5.97
C LEU A 79 -5.39 -2.25 5.99
N ASN A 80 -4.43 -1.33 6.01
CA ASN A 80 -4.71 0.10 6.05
C ASN A 80 -3.76 0.85 5.10
N PHE A 81 -4.24 1.09 3.89
CA PHE A 81 -3.53 1.89 2.90
C PHE A 81 -4.00 3.34 3.02
N VAL A 82 -3.13 4.20 3.50
CA VAL A 82 -3.40 5.61 3.80
C VAL A 82 -2.61 6.55 2.91
N GLN A 83 -2.91 7.85 3.02
CA GLN A 83 -2.25 8.90 2.24
C GLN A 83 -2.35 8.65 0.72
N LEU A 84 -3.53 8.20 0.29
CA LEU A 84 -3.87 8.12 -1.12
C LEU A 84 -4.28 9.52 -1.59
N ARG A 85 -3.54 10.06 -2.56
CA ARG A 85 -3.66 11.46 -3.00
C ARG A 85 -4.02 11.52 -4.49
N PRO A 86 -5.30 11.65 -4.83
CA PRO A 86 -5.74 11.76 -6.22
C PRO A 86 -5.19 12.98 -6.98
N ASP A 87 -4.81 14.03 -6.25
CA ASP A 87 -4.22 15.24 -6.85
C ASP A 87 -2.77 15.06 -7.33
N HIS A 88 -2.14 13.90 -7.03
CA HIS A 88 -0.81 13.57 -7.50
C HIS A 88 -0.83 12.97 -8.92
N THR A 89 0.24 13.18 -9.67
CA THR A 89 0.42 12.64 -11.02
C THR A 89 1.06 11.26 -10.94
N ILE A 90 0.24 10.24 -10.77
CA ILE A 90 0.63 8.85 -10.58
C ILE A 90 0.20 8.00 -11.77
N ASP A 91 1.06 7.13 -12.25
CA ASP A 91 0.74 6.14 -13.29
C ASP A 91 0.25 4.83 -12.67
N TYR A 92 0.87 4.40 -11.56
CA TYR A 92 0.44 3.22 -10.82
C TYR A 92 0.61 3.39 -9.31
N TYR A 93 -0.37 2.88 -8.58
CA TYR A 93 -0.26 2.59 -7.15
C TYR A 93 0.19 1.13 -6.98
N LEU A 94 1.37 0.93 -6.39
CA LEU A 94 1.91 -0.38 -6.05
C LEU A 94 1.66 -0.66 -4.57
N PHE A 95 0.74 -1.58 -4.30
CA PHE A 95 0.41 -1.99 -2.93
C PHE A 95 1.15 -3.28 -2.56
N LEU A 96 1.75 -3.30 -1.39
CA LEU A 96 2.20 -4.50 -0.70
C LEU A 96 1.34 -4.70 0.55
N GLY A 97 0.51 -5.72 0.55
CA GLY A 97 -0.26 -6.18 1.71
C GLY A 97 0.37 -7.44 2.31
N TYR A 98 0.55 -7.47 3.62
CA TYR A 98 0.88 -8.69 4.35
C TYR A 98 -0.16 -8.95 5.42
N ASN A 99 -0.72 -10.15 5.47
CA ASN A 99 -1.67 -10.55 6.50
C ASN A 99 -1.33 -11.92 7.09
N LEU A 100 -1.63 -12.10 8.37
CA LEU A 100 -1.43 -13.35 9.11
C LEU A 100 -2.64 -14.29 9.02
N PHE A 101 -3.70 -13.87 8.36
CA PHE A 101 -4.95 -14.63 8.29
C PHE A 101 -4.86 -15.82 7.32
N GLU A 102 -3.98 -15.75 6.33
CA GLU A 102 -3.80 -16.76 5.31
C GLU A 102 -2.49 -17.53 5.55
N GLY A 103 -2.61 -18.83 5.82
CA GLY A 103 -1.49 -19.73 6.07
C GLY A 103 -0.76 -19.53 7.40
N ASP A 104 0.13 -20.44 7.73
CA ASP A 104 0.83 -20.49 9.03
C ASP A 104 1.80 -19.32 9.25
N LEU A 105 2.38 -18.80 8.17
CA LEU A 105 3.34 -17.69 8.18
C LEU A 105 2.73 -16.38 7.65
N GLY A 106 1.44 -16.39 7.31
CA GLY A 106 0.80 -15.29 6.61
C GLY A 106 1.15 -15.28 5.13
N GLN A 107 0.54 -14.34 4.42
CA GLN A 107 0.70 -14.20 2.97
C GLN A 107 0.95 -12.75 2.58
N ILE A 108 1.78 -12.57 1.55
CA ILE A 108 1.98 -11.29 0.89
C ILE A 108 1.10 -11.21 -0.37
N HIS A 109 0.63 -10.00 -0.65
CA HIS A 109 -0.14 -9.69 -1.84
C HIS A 109 0.45 -8.45 -2.50
N TRP A 110 0.79 -8.59 -3.77
CA TRP A 110 1.16 -7.48 -4.63
C TRP A 110 -0.03 -7.08 -5.48
N LEU A 111 -0.38 -5.79 -5.44
CA LEU A 111 -1.47 -5.26 -6.23
C LEU A 111 -0.95 -4.04 -7.00
N LEU A 112 -1.17 -4.00 -8.31
CA LEU A 112 -0.78 -2.89 -9.18
C LEU A 112 -2.04 -2.24 -9.76
N CYS A 113 -2.39 -1.08 -9.23
CA CYS A 113 -3.67 -0.42 -9.49
C CYS A 113 -3.47 0.89 -10.27
N PRO A 114 -4.10 1.08 -11.43
CA PRO A 114 -4.08 2.36 -12.12
C PRO A 114 -4.97 3.39 -11.38
N PRO A 115 -4.67 4.70 -11.50
CA PRO A 115 -5.35 5.74 -10.72
C PRO A 115 -6.87 5.78 -10.87
N ASN A 116 -7.37 5.67 -12.09
CA ASN A 116 -8.81 5.71 -12.36
C ASN A 116 -9.59 4.60 -11.63
N GLU A 117 -9.03 3.40 -11.56
CA GLU A 117 -9.62 2.29 -10.81
C GLU A 117 -9.53 2.53 -9.29
N LEU A 118 -8.40 3.07 -8.80
CA LEU A 118 -8.26 3.44 -7.40
C LEU A 118 -9.31 4.48 -7.00
N TYR A 119 -9.58 5.49 -7.81
CA TYR A 119 -10.55 6.54 -7.50
C TYR A 119 -11.97 5.98 -7.45
N THR A 120 -12.29 5.03 -8.31
CA THR A 120 -13.56 4.28 -8.25
C THR A 120 -13.67 3.50 -6.93
N LEU A 121 -12.60 2.87 -6.47
CA LEU A 121 -12.59 2.20 -5.17
C LEU A 121 -12.74 3.19 -4.00
N LEU A 122 -12.10 4.34 -4.09
CA LEU A 122 -12.18 5.37 -3.05
C LEU A 122 -13.58 5.94 -2.92
N SER A 123 -14.28 6.21 -4.02
CA SER A 123 -15.67 6.71 -3.97
C SER A 123 -16.64 5.70 -3.38
N THR A 124 -16.40 4.40 -3.56
CA THR A 124 -17.28 3.34 -3.07
C THR A 124 -16.92 2.84 -1.68
N TYR A 125 -15.63 2.65 -1.42
CA TYR A 125 -15.11 1.95 -0.23
C TYR A 125 -14.22 2.81 0.63
N GLY A 126 -13.75 3.94 0.13
CA GLY A 126 -12.77 4.79 0.77
C GLY A 126 -13.30 5.52 2.00
N GLY A 127 -12.39 6.14 2.69
CA GLY A 127 -12.62 7.06 3.78
C GLY A 127 -11.51 8.11 3.81
N TYR A 128 -11.77 9.19 4.50
CA TYR A 128 -10.76 10.21 4.72
C TYR A 128 -9.65 9.70 5.63
N ALA A 129 -8.42 10.07 5.34
CA ALA A 129 -7.24 9.80 6.14
C ALA A 129 -6.86 11.02 6.99
N HIS A 130 -5.78 10.92 7.72
CA HIS A 130 -5.29 11.89 8.70
C HIS A 130 -5.51 13.36 8.37
N GLY A 131 -6.08 14.11 9.32
CA GLY A 131 -6.23 15.56 9.24
C GLY A 131 -7.33 16.06 8.31
N THR A 132 -7.90 15.19 7.50
CA THR A 132 -9.02 15.57 6.63
C THR A 132 -10.31 15.61 7.44
N ILE A 133 -10.97 16.74 7.39
CA ILE A 133 -12.16 17.01 8.18
C ILE A 133 -13.33 16.21 7.61
N SER A 134 -13.95 15.36 8.42
CA SER A 134 -15.16 14.58 8.10
C SER A 134 -16.36 15.42 7.59
N LYS A 135 -16.27 16.73 7.66
CA LYS A 135 -17.27 17.70 7.19
C LYS A 135 -17.35 17.85 5.66
N LEU A 136 -16.46 17.21 4.91
CA LEU A 136 -16.46 17.30 3.44
C LEU A 136 -17.52 16.41 2.76
N GLY A 137 -18.30 15.64 3.52
CA GLY A 137 -19.33 14.77 3.03
C GLY A 137 -18.79 13.48 2.39
N ASP A 138 -19.63 12.81 1.59
CA ASP A 138 -19.25 11.58 0.91
C ASP A 138 -18.18 11.82 -0.15
N ILE A 139 -17.32 10.82 -0.35
CA ILE A 139 -16.31 10.83 -1.40
C ILE A 139 -17.02 10.43 -2.70
N THR A 140 -17.01 11.32 -3.69
CA THR A 140 -17.58 11.08 -5.02
C THR A 140 -16.53 11.31 -6.10
N MET A 141 -16.78 10.81 -7.31
CA MET A 141 -15.87 11.02 -8.43
C MET A 141 -15.76 12.51 -8.81
N GLU A 142 -16.79 13.32 -8.55
CA GLU A 142 -16.78 14.76 -8.81
C GLU A 142 -15.97 15.55 -7.78
N ASN A 143 -15.84 15.02 -6.56
CA ASN A 143 -15.22 15.77 -5.46
C ASN A 143 -13.90 15.16 -4.94
N ILE A 144 -13.41 14.11 -5.57
CA ILE A 144 -12.19 13.43 -5.11
C ILE A 144 -10.92 14.24 -5.37
N TYR A 145 -10.96 15.15 -6.34
CA TYR A 145 -9.85 16.00 -6.75
C TYR A 145 -9.96 17.42 -6.19
N GLY A 146 -8.84 18.16 -6.21
CA GLY A 146 -8.78 19.59 -5.96
C GLY A 146 -9.01 19.98 -4.50
N ARG A 147 -8.95 19.04 -3.57
CA ARG A 147 -9.19 19.29 -2.15
C ARG A 147 -7.94 19.23 -1.26
N GLY A 148 -6.81 18.79 -1.83
CA GLY A 148 -5.61 18.49 -1.05
C GLY A 148 -5.86 17.43 0.04
N CYS A 149 -6.86 16.57 -0.17
CA CYS A 149 -7.25 15.57 0.80
C CYS A 149 -6.43 14.28 0.66
N GLU A 150 -6.22 13.65 1.79
CA GLU A 150 -5.70 12.30 1.85
C GLU A 150 -6.82 11.31 2.11
N TYR A 151 -6.80 10.20 1.38
CA TYR A 151 -7.79 9.15 1.50
C TYR A 151 -7.16 7.85 2.01
N ALA A 152 -8.03 6.90 2.40
CA ALA A 152 -7.63 5.58 2.87
C ALA A 152 -8.53 4.50 2.31
N LEU A 153 -7.93 3.36 1.98
CA LEU A 153 -8.62 2.08 1.75
C LEU A 153 -8.29 1.12 2.90
N ARG A 154 -9.32 0.46 3.43
CA ARG A 154 -9.20 -0.47 4.56
C ARG A 154 -9.77 -1.83 4.20
N PRO A 155 -9.14 -2.58 3.27
CA PRO A 155 -9.54 -3.93 2.95
C PRO A 155 -9.27 -4.86 4.13
N ASN A 156 -10.10 -5.90 4.27
CA ASN A 156 -9.94 -6.86 5.35
C ASN A 156 -10.33 -8.27 4.89
N PRO A 157 -9.36 -9.16 4.60
CA PRO A 157 -9.60 -10.53 4.17
C PRO A 157 -10.28 -11.42 5.23
N ALA A 158 -10.14 -11.09 6.51
CA ALA A 158 -10.66 -11.90 7.61
C ALA A 158 -12.16 -11.70 7.89
N LEU A 159 -12.80 -10.73 7.29
CA LEU A 159 -14.22 -10.44 7.48
C LEU A 159 -15.10 -11.40 6.66
N LYS A 160 -16.38 -11.49 7.05
CA LYS A 160 -17.41 -12.17 6.26
C LYS A 160 -17.66 -11.43 4.93
N ASP A 161 -18.04 -12.16 3.89
CA ASP A 161 -18.25 -11.66 2.52
C ASP A 161 -19.23 -10.50 2.40
N THR A 162 -20.16 -10.37 3.32
CA THR A 162 -21.13 -9.26 3.36
C THR A 162 -20.55 -7.93 3.81
N ARG A 163 -19.37 -7.93 4.44
CA ARG A 163 -18.74 -6.73 4.99
C ARG A 163 -18.02 -5.92 3.93
N LYS A 164 -18.11 -4.60 4.02
CA LYS A 164 -17.50 -3.63 3.08
C LYS A 164 -15.99 -3.87 2.90
N GLY A 165 -15.25 -4.13 3.99
CA GLY A 165 -13.81 -4.37 3.94
C GLY A 165 -13.43 -5.67 3.20
N LYS A 166 -14.25 -6.73 3.33
CA LYS A 166 -14.02 -7.99 2.59
C LYS A 166 -14.31 -7.81 1.10
N LYS A 167 -15.44 -7.19 0.75
CA LYS A 167 -15.77 -6.89 -0.65
C LYS A 167 -14.69 -6.06 -1.33
N LEU A 168 -14.17 -5.04 -0.63
CA LEU A 168 -13.04 -4.25 -1.12
C LEU A 168 -11.81 -5.14 -1.37
N TRP A 169 -11.48 -6.03 -0.42
CA TRP A 169 -10.36 -6.94 -0.56
C TRP A 169 -10.49 -7.84 -1.79
N ASP A 170 -11.67 -8.45 -1.96
CA ASP A 170 -11.92 -9.36 -3.07
C ASP A 170 -11.80 -8.66 -4.43
N ILE A 171 -12.38 -7.46 -4.55
CA ILE A 171 -12.26 -6.65 -5.77
C ILE A 171 -10.80 -6.26 -6.04
N MET A 172 -10.06 -5.86 -5.00
CA MET A 172 -8.64 -5.50 -5.17
C MET A 172 -7.82 -6.70 -5.63
N CYS A 173 -8.05 -7.88 -5.06
CA CYS A 173 -7.35 -9.09 -5.46
C CYS A 173 -7.75 -9.55 -6.87
N GLU A 174 -9.03 -9.57 -7.19
CA GLU A 174 -9.52 -10.00 -8.51
C GLU A 174 -8.95 -9.13 -9.64
N LYS A 175 -8.94 -7.81 -9.45
CA LYS A 175 -8.57 -6.87 -10.51
C LYS A 175 -7.09 -6.56 -10.61
N PHE A 176 -6.37 -6.52 -9.48
CA PHE A 176 -5.04 -5.90 -9.42
C PHE A 176 -3.93 -6.82 -8.92
N SER A 177 -4.23 -8.08 -8.55
CA SER A 177 -3.18 -9.02 -8.14
C SER A 177 -2.18 -9.24 -9.27
N VAL A 178 -0.90 -9.15 -8.89
CA VAL A 178 0.23 -9.33 -9.80
C VAL A 178 1.33 -10.13 -9.13
N THR A 179 2.17 -10.78 -9.92
CA THR A 179 3.43 -11.37 -9.45
C THR A 179 4.56 -10.33 -9.45
N GLU A 180 5.67 -10.63 -8.78
CA GLU A 180 6.87 -9.77 -8.84
C GLU A 180 7.39 -9.62 -10.28
N ASP A 181 7.32 -10.69 -11.08
CA ASP A 181 7.69 -10.67 -12.50
C ASP A 181 6.75 -9.78 -13.32
N ASP A 182 5.44 -9.78 -13.01
CA ASP A 182 4.48 -8.89 -13.65
C ASP A 182 4.77 -7.42 -13.32
N ILE A 183 5.13 -7.11 -12.08
CA ILE A 183 5.53 -5.76 -11.69
C ILE A 183 6.74 -5.33 -12.53
N THR A 184 7.83 -6.11 -12.50
CA THR A 184 9.05 -5.81 -13.23
C THR A 184 8.79 -5.60 -14.73
N ARG A 185 7.87 -6.36 -15.30
CA ARG A 185 7.51 -6.24 -16.71
C ARG A 185 6.64 -5.02 -17.01
N ARG A 186 5.77 -4.59 -16.08
CA ARG A 186 4.81 -3.50 -16.33
C ARG A 186 5.36 -2.13 -16.02
N ILE A 187 6.16 -1.99 -14.98
CA ILE A 187 6.75 -0.72 -14.54
C ILE A 187 8.29 -0.64 -14.80
#